data_dc4a85039a325afbaabb32254750290e
#
_entry.id   dc4a85039a325afbaabb32254750290e
#
_cell.length_a   1.000
_cell.length_b   1.000
_cell.length_c   1.000
_cell.angle_alpha   90.00
_cell.angle_beta   90.00
_cell.angle_gamma   90.00
#
_symmetry.space_group_name_H-M   'P 1'
#
loop_
_entity.id
_entity.type
_entity.pdbx_description
1 polymer ?
#
loop_
_entity_poly.entity_id
_entity_poly.type
_entity_poly.pdbx_seq_one_letter_code
_entity_poly.pdbx_strand_id
1 'polypeptide(L)'
;MALDILIARSVERAGGWIGFDRFMALALYAPGLGYYANSSAKFGHMPSSGSDFVTAPELTPMFGQALAAQVAEALEKTGTDTVWEFGAGTGALAVQLLHALDEIGRGDVRYRIVDLSGTLRERQQQALARYTDRVEWLGELPEAMQGVVVGNEVLDAMPVQLLARVGGQWFERGVVRNVRADGWAWADRETALRPPFEVPGEHDYLTEIHPQAEAFVATLADRLKSGAAFFIDYGFPEREYYHPQRHMG
;
A
#
# COMPACT_ATOMS: atom_id res chain seq x y z
N MET A 1 -9.44 15.39 -16.10
CA MET A 1 -10.25 16.64 -15.92
C MET A 1 -10.82 16.80 -14.52
N ALA A 2 -11.71 15.95 -13.98
CA ALA A 2 -12.28 16.19 -12.63
C ALA A 2 -11.25 16.05 -11.50
N LEU A 3 -10.36 15.07 -11.58
CA LEU A 3 -9.27 14.88 -10.62
C LEU A 3 -8.29 16.06 -10.64
N ASP A 4 -7.91 16.56 -11.84
CA ASP A 4 -7.03 17.73 -11.96
C ASP A 4 -7.62 18.98 -11.31
N ILE A 5 -8.93 19.19 -11.45
CA ILE A 5 -9.64 20.30 -10.80
C ILE A 5 -9.58 20.15 -9.27
N LEU A 6 -9.76 18.94 -8.75
CA LEU A 6 -9.69 18.68 -7.32
C LEU A 6 -8.29 18.96 -6.76
N ILE A 7 -7.26 18.47 -7.45
CA ILE A 7 -5.86 18.71 -7.08
C ILE A 7 -5.55 20.21 -7.17
N ALA A 8 -5.94 20.90 -8.26
CA ALA A 8 -5.72 22.33 -8.42
C ALA A 8 -6.32 23.15 -7.27
N ARG A 9 -7.57 22.85 -6.89
CA ARG A 9 -8.20 23.49 -5.72
C ARG A 9 -7.47 23.18 -4.41
N SER A 10 -6.91 21.99 -4.25
CA SER A 10 -6.12 21.66 -3.06
C SER A 10 -4.83 22.47 -3.00
N VAL A 11 -4.15 22.61 -4.13
CA VAL A 11 -2.94 23.45 -4.27
C VAL A 11 -3.26 24.92 -3.99
N GLU A 12 -4.32 25.48 -4.59
CA GLU A 12 -4.75 26.87 -4.36
C GLU A 12 -5.06 27.15 -2.88
N ARG A 13 -5.83 26.28 -2.23
CA ARG A 13 -6.19 26.40 -0.81
C ARG A 13 -4.97 26.32 0.12
N ALA A 14 -3.94 25.60 -0.30
CA ALA A 14 -2.68 25.47 0.44
C ALA A 14 -1.64 26.56 0.10
N GLY A 15 -2.07 27.65 -0.57
CA GLY A 15 -1.17 28.75 -0.91
C GLY A 15 -0.24 28.46 -2.09
N GLY A 16 -0.67 27.63 -3.03
CA GLY A 16 0.01 27.37 -4.30
C GLY A 16 0.94 26.16 -4.32
N TRP A 17 1.06 25.39 -3.21
CA TRP A 17 1.92 24.22 -3.10
C TRP A 17 1.32 23.18 -2.16
N ILE A 18 1.48 21.90 -2.48
CA ILE A 18 1.19 20.77 -1.58
C ILE A 18 2.36 19.79 -1.55
N GLY A 19 2.60 19.13 -0.41
CA GLY A 19 3.53 18.03 -0.31
C GLY A 19 3.16 16.89 -1.25
N PHE A 20 4.14 16.07 -1.61
CA PHE A 20 3.90 14.94 -2.51
C PHE A 20 2.94 13.92 -1.90
N ASP A 21 3.00 13.69 -0.61
CA ASP A 21 2.05 12.84 0.14
C ASP A 21 0.60 13.26 -0.11
N ARG A 22 0.31 14.56 -0.03
CA ARG A 22 -1.02 15.08 -0.30
C ARG A 22 -1.44 14.92 -1.75
N PHE A 23 -0.51 15.17 -2.68
CA PHE A 23 -0.74 14.95 -4.11
C PHE A 23 -1.03 13.46 -4.40
N MET A 24 -0.20 12.56 -3.89
CA MET A 24 -0.34 11.11 -4.03
C MET A 24 -1.66 10.62 -3.41
N ALA A 25 -2.02 11.11 -2.21
CA ALA A 25 -3.30 10.78 -1.58
C ALA A 25 -4.50 11.16 -2.46
N LEU A 26 -4.49 12.33 -3.08
CA LEU A 26 -5.56 12.76 -3.99
C LEU A 26 -5.57 11.94 -5.28
N ALA A 27 -4.40 11.69 -5.87
CA ALA A 27 -4.26 10.93 -7.10
C ALA A 27 -4.73 9.47 -6.95
N LEU A 28 -4.44 8.85 -5.81
CA LEU A 28 -4.75 7.45 -5.56
C LEU A 28 -6.14 7.25 -4.93
N TYR A 29 -6.54 8.10 -3.98
CA TYR A 29 -7.65 7.81 -3.07
C TYR A 29 -8.79 8.83 -3.11
N ALA A 30 -8.75 9.87 -3.96
CA ALA A 30 -9.88 10.82 -4.04
C ALA A 30 -11.19 10.06 -4.37
N PRO A 31 -12.26 10.22 -3.57
CA PRO A 31 -13.49 9.46 -3.74
C PRO A 31 -14.07 9.57 -5.16
N GLY A 32 -14.27 8.44 -5.82
CA GLY A 32 -14.80 8.34 -7.19
C GLY A 32 -13.90 8.84 -8.31
N LEU A 33 -12.72 9.42 -7.99
CA LEU A 33 -11.80 10.02 -8.97
C LEU A 33 -10.39 9.43 -8.91
N GLY A 34 -9.92 9.07 -7.72
CA GLY A 34 -8.58 8.53 -7.50
C GLY A 34 -8.39 7.16 -8.12
N TYR A 35 -7.13 6.81 -8.34
CA TYR A 35 -6.76 5.56 -9.00
C TYR A 35 -7.40 4.32 -8.38
N TYR A 36 -7.34 4.17 -7.06
CA TYR A 36 -7.95 3.03 -6.35
C TYR A 36 -9.43 3.25 -5.99
N ALA A 37 -9.93 4.48 -6.06
CA ALA A 37 -11.28 4.84 -5.62
C ALA A 37 -12.28 5.02 -6.78
N ASN A 38 -11.85 4.93 -8.04
CA ASN A 38 -12.75 5.03 -9.19
C ASN A 38 -13.25 3.64 -9.62
N SER A 39 -14.36 3.62 -10.35
CA SER A 39 -15.04 2.39 -10.80
C SER A 39 -14.39 1.71 -12.01
N SER A 40 -13.23 2.16 -12.51
CA SER A 40 -12.58 1.53 -13.65
C SER A 40 -11.92 0.19 -13.27
N ALA A 41 -11.97 -0.78 -14.19
CA ALA A 41 -11.38 -2.10 -14.00
C ALA A 41 -9.85 -2.00 -14.13
N LYS A 42 -9.15 -1.74 -13.02
CA LYS A 42 -7.67 -1.53 -13.01
C LYS A 42 -6.89 -2.78 -12.62
N PHE A 43 -7.55 -3.75 -12.01
CA PHE A 43 -6.97 -5.03 -11.64
C PHE A 43 -7.49 -6.12 -12.57
N GLY A 44 -6.60 -6.95 -13.13
CA GLY A 44 -6.99 -8.08 -13.98
C GLY A 44 -5.80 -8.79 -14.60
N HIS A 45 -6.03 -9.97 -15.16
CA HIS A 45 -5.01 -10.92 -15.57
C HIS A 45 -4.18 -10.54 -16.80
N MET A 46 -4.54 -9.51 -17.56
CA MET A 46 -3.82 -9.17 -18.81
C MET A 46 -3.99 -7.70 -19.19
N PRO A 47 -2.99 -7.06 -19.84
CA PRO A 47 -3.11 -5.70 -20.39
C PRO A 47 -4.30 -5.53 -21.35
N SER A 48 -4.71 -6.62 -22.06
CA SER A 48 -5.89 -6.65 -22.93
C SER A 48 -7.21 -6.52 -22.21
N SER A 49 -7.26 -6.70 -20.87
CA SER A 49 -8.46 -6.51 -20.05
C SER A 49 -8.64 -5.09 -19.50
N GLY A 50 -7.73 -4.17 -19.85
CA GLY A 50 -7.70 -2.80 -19.34
C GLY A 50 -7.08 -2.67 -17.94
N SER A 51 -6.34 -3.67 -17.49
CA SER A 51 -5.53 -3.65 -16.28
C SER A 51 -4.23 -2.89 -16.51
N ASP A 52 -3.91 -1.95 -15.62
CA ASP A 52 -2.69 -1.14 -15.73
C ASP A 52 -1.46 -1.86 -15.17
N PHE A 53 -1.64 -2.80 -14.23
CA PHE A 53 -0.59 -3.63 -13.65
C PHE A 53 -1.14 -4.94 -13.10
N VAL A 54 -0.26 -5.91 -12.86
CA VAL A 54 -0.58 -7.24 -12.36
C VAL A 54 0.31 -7.53 -11.15
N THR A 55 -0.29 -7.87 -10.01
CA THR A 55 0.44 -8.24 -8.79
C THR A 55 0.79 -9.73 -8.76
N ALA A 56 1.71 -10.14 -7.90
CA ALA A 56 2.14 -11.54 -7.80
C ALA A 56 0.99 -12.56 -7.60
N PRO A 57 -0.03 -12.31 -6.78
CA PRO A 57 -1.19 -13.20 -6.67
C PRO A 57 -2.01 -13.34 -7.97
N GLU A 58 -1.99 -12.32 -8.84
CA GLU A 58 -2.69 -12.36 -10.12
C GLU A 58 -1.93 -13.17 -11.18
N LEU A 59 -0.60 -13.29 -11.04
CA LEU A 59 0.26 -14.00 -11.97
C LEU A 59 0.22 -15.51 -11.78
N THR A 60 0.18 -15.98 -10.55
CA THR A 60 0.29 -17.41 -10.24
C THR A 60 -0.29 -17.77 -8.88
N PRO A 61 -1.00 -18.91 -8.75
CA PRO A 61 -1.45 -19.42 -7.46
C PRO A 61 -0.30 -19.88 -6.54
N MET A 62 0.90 -20.09 -7.08
CA MET A 62 2.07 -20.51 -6.29
C MET A 62 2.44 -19.47 -5.22
N PHE A 63 2.15 -18.20 -5.45
CA PHE A 63 2.42 -17.15 -4.49
C PHE A 63 1.63 -17.36 -3.18
N GLY A 64 0.32 -17.51 -3.29
CA GLY A 64 -0.53 -17.79 -2.13
C GLY A 64 -0.24 -19.15 -1.49
N GLN A 65 0.10 -20.19 -2.28
CA GLN A 65 0.49 -21.49 -1.76
C GLN A 65 1.77 -21.41 -0.91
N ALA A 66 2.80 -20.70 -1.39
CA ALA A 66 4.03 -20.49 -0.63
C ALA A 66 3.80 -19.70 0.66
N LEU A 67 2.99 -18.64 0.59
CA LEU A 67 2.65 -17.82 1.76
C LEU A 67 1.78 -18.61 2.77
N ALA A 68 0.88 -19.48 2.30
CA ALA A 68 0.01 -20.27 3.16
C ALA A 68 0.78 -21.17 4.15
N ALA A 69 1.92 -21.73 3.73
CA ALA A 69 2.78 -22.52 4.61
C ALA A 69 3.33 -21.68 5.79
N GLN A 70 3.76 -20.45 5.51
CA GLN A 70 4.25 -19.51 6.53
C GLN A 70 3.12 -19.02 7.44
N VAL A 71 1.96 -18.74 6.86
CA VAL A 71 0.75 -18.34 7.61
C VAL A 71 0.33 -19.47 8.54
N ALA A 72 0.25 -20.70 8.08
CA ALA A 72 -0.11 -21.88 8.89
C ALA A 72 0.86 -22.08 10.07
N GLU A 73 2.16 -21.97 9.82
CA GLU A 73 3.18 -22.06 10.87
C GLU A 73 3.02 -20.95 11.92
N ALA A 74 2.76 -19.73 11.47
CA ALA A 74 2.56 -18.58 12.36
C ALA A 74 1.29 -18.74 13.20
N LEU A 75 0.18 -19.18 12.61
CA LEU A 75 -1.08 -19.46 13.31
C LEU A 75 -0.88 -20.55 14.39
N GLU A 76 -0.15 -21.61 14.06
CA GLU A 76 0.17 -22.67 15.01
C GLU A 76 1.02 -22.16 16.18
N LYS A 77 2.12 -21.45 15.88
CA LYS A 77 3.03 -20.91 16.90
C LYS A 77 2.37 -19.89 17.83
N THR A 78 1.41 -19.13 17.33
CA THR A 78 0.69 -18.10 18.09
C THR A 78 -0.59 -18.62 18.76
N GLY A 79 -1.01 -19.83 18.43
CA GLY A 79 -2.26 -20.42 18.93
C GLY A 79 -3.50 -19.65 18.47
N THR A 80 -3.47 -19.13 17.24
CA THR A 80 -4.57 -18.32 16.65
C THR A 80 -5.13 -19.00 15.41
N ASP A 81 -6.32 -18.56 14.97
CA ASP A 81 -7.09 -19.16 13.88
C ASP A 81 -7.57 -18.14 12.82
N THR A 82 -7.10 -16.92 12.90
CA THR A 82 -7.61 -15.82 12.05
C THR A 82 -6.50 -15.24 11.19
N VAL A 83 -6.78 -15.09 9.89
CA VAL A 83 -5.96 -14.33 8.95
C VAL A 83 -6.64 -12.98 8.68
N TRP A 84 -5.85 -11.91 8.67
CA TRP A 84 -6.27 -10.55 8.38
C TRP A 84 -5.55 -10.07 7.13
N GLU A 85 -6.26 -9.80 6.06
CA GLU A 85 -5.67 -9.25 4.84
C GLU A 85 -5.99 -7.77 4.68
N PHE A 86 -4.94 -6.98 4.48
CA PHE A 86 -5.04 -5.58 4.10
C PHE A 86 -4.85 -5.43 2.60
N GLY A 87 -5.71 -4.62 1.96
CA GLY A 87 -5.57 -4.35 0.54
C GLY A 87 -5.79 -5.57 -0.35
N ALA A 88 -6.84 -6.35 -0.12
CA ALA A 88 -7.10 -7.62 -0.81
C ALA A 88 -7.31 -7.50 -2.34
N GLY A 89 -7.38 -6.31 -2.90
CA GLY A 89 -7.52 -6.07 -4.34
C GLY A 89 -8.71 -6.82 -4.94
N THR A 90 -8.46 -7.73 -5.88
CA THR A 90 -9.50 -8.59 -6.47
C THR A 90 -9.96 -9.74 -5.57
N GLY A 91 -9.25 -10.01 -4.48
CA GLY A 91 -9.42 -11.18 -3.63
C GLY A 91 -8.62 -12.41 -4.07
N ALA A 92 -7.71 -12.25 -5.03
CA ALA A 92 -6.93 -13.37 -5.57
C ALA A 92 -6.07 -14.05 -4.49
N LEU A 93 -5.37 -13.26 -3.66
CA LEU A 93 -4.55 -13.79 -2.57
C LEU A 93 -5.41 -14.51 -1.52
N ALA A 94 -6.55 -13.93 -1.13
CA ALA A 94 -7.48 -14.55 -0.20
C ALA A 94 -7.96 -15.94 -0.68
N VAL A 95 -8.33 -16.05 -1.96
CA VAL A 95 -8.74 -17.33 -2.57
C VAL A 95 -7.61 -18.36 -2.51
N GLN A 96 -6.38 -17.95 -2.86
CA GLN A 96 -5.21 -18.82 -2.87
C GLN A 96 -4.83 -19.29 -1.47
N LEU A 97 -4.82 -18.38 -0.50
CA LEU A 97 -4.52 -18.70 0.90
C LEU A 97 -5.56 -19.66 1.49
N LEU A 98 -6.85 -19.36 1.33
CA LEU A 98 -7.92 -20.23 1.84
C LEU A 98 -7.87 -21.62 1.22
N HIS A 99 -7.62 -21.70 -0.11
CA HIS A 99 -7.49 -22.98 -0.79
C HIS A 99 -6.29 -23.78 -0.26
N ALA A 100 -5.13 -23.17 -0.19
CA ALA A 100 -3.93 -23.84 0.27
C ALA A 100 -4.00 -24.23 1.76
N LEU A 101 -4.64 -23.41 2.60
CA LEU A 101 -4.90 -23.74 4.00
C LEU A 101 -5.85 -24.96 4.14
N ASP A 102 -6.87 -25.04 3.28
CA ASP A 102 -7.76 -26.23 3.24
C ASP A 102 -6.98 -27.51 2.88
N GLU A 103 -6.08 -27.43 1.87
CA GLU A 103 -5.27 -28.58 1.43
C GLU A 103 -4.34 -29.11 2.51
N ILE A 104 -3.87 -28.26 3.42
CA ILE A 104 -3.03 -28.66 4.56
C ILE A 104 -3.82 -28.90 5.85
N GLY A 105 -5.16 -29.02 5.76
CA GLY A 105 -6.03 -29.37 6.88
C GLY A 105 -6.36 -28.23 7.83
N ARG A 106 -6.18 -26.97 7.41
CA ARG A 106 -6.53 -25.76 8.16
C ARG A 106 -7.82 -25.10 7.68
N GLY A 107 -8.82 -25.92 7.39
CA GLY A 107 -10.17 -25.43 7.02
C GLY A 107 -10.94 -24.73 8.15
N ASP A 108 -10.39 -24.69 9.35
CA ASP A 108 -10.89 -23.96 10.51
C ASP A 108 -10.57 -22.46 10.49
N VAL A 109 -9.62 -22.03 9.67
CA VAL A 109 -9.12 -20.64 9.63
C VAL A 109 -10.20 -19.67 9.19
N ARG A 110 -10.41 -18.61 9.96
CA ARG A 110 -11.24 -17.46 9.63
C ARG A 110 -10.43 -16.44 8.85
N TYR A 111 -11.07 -15.75 7.92
CA TYR A 111 -10.41 -14.76 7.07
C TYR A 111 -11.11 -13.41 7.15
N ARG A 112 -10.37 -12.37 7.44
CA ARG A 112 -10.88 -11.02 7.60
C ARG A 112 -10.21 -10.08 6.62
N ILE A 113 -10.98 -9.43 5.78
CA ILE A 113 -10.52 -8.46 4.79
C ILE A 113 -10.76 -7.06 5.32
N VAL A 114 -9.68 -6.28 5.39
CA VAL A 114 -9.72 -4.86 5.73
C VAL A 114 -9.39 -4.07 4.47
N ASP A 115 -10.41 -3.54 3.82
CA ASP A 115 -10.28 -2.80 2.56
C ASP A 115 -11.15 -1.55 2.59
N LEU A 116 -10.57 -0.42 2.16
CA LEU A 116 -11.26 0.87 2.10
C LEU A 116 -12.10 1.04 0.83
N SER A 117 -11.92 0.16 -0.16
CA SER A 117 -12.56 0.27 -1.47
C SER A 117 -13.87 -0.51 -1.55
N GLY A 118 -14.99 0.21 -1.54
CA GLY A 118 -16.31 -0.41 -1.72
C GLY A 118 -16.52 -1.11 -3.07
N THR A 119 -15.88 -0.64 -4.13
CA THR A 119 -16.00 -1.23 -5.48
C THR A 119 -15.24 -2.55 -5.62
N LEU A 120 -14.14 -2.72 -4.90
CA LEU A 120 -13.39 -3.98 -4.87
C LEU A 120 -14.10 -5.05 -4.04
N ARG A 121 -14.86 -4.64 -3.03
CA ARG A 121 -15.61 -5.56 -2.17
C ARG A 121 -16.57 -6.48 -2.92
N GLU A 122 -17.28 -5.97 -3.93
CA GLU A 122 -18.18 -6.80 -4.75
C GLU A 122 -17.41 -7.89 -5.52
N ARG A 123 -16.24 -7.55 -6.07
CA ARG A 123 -15.36 -8.51 -6.75
C ARG A 123 -14.80 -9.54 -5.79
N GLN A 124 -14.36 -9.11 -4.62
CA GLN A 124 -13.88 -10.00 -3.56
C GLN A 124 -14.98 -10.98 -3.13
N GLN A 125 -16.22 -10.51 -2.94
CA GLN A 125 -17.35 -11.36 -2.60
C GLN A 125 -17.66 -12.41 -3.69
N GLN A 126 -17.56 -12.04 -4.97
CA GLN A 126 -17.71 -12.99 -6.07
C GLN A 126 -16.57 -14.02 -6.11
N ALA A 127 -15.32 -13.57 -5.97
CA ALA A 127 -14.17 -14.47 -5.96
C ALA A 127 -14.21 -15.46 -4.78
N LEU A 128 -14.66 -14.99 -3.61
CA LEU A 128 -14.71 -15.74 -2.35
C LEU A 128 -16.07 -16.43 -2.08
N ALA A 129 -16.94 -16.54 -3.09
CA ALA A 129 -18.29 -17.08 -2.93
C ALA A 129 -18.35 -18.47 -2.27
N ARG A 130 -17.30 -19.31 -2.46
CA ARG A 130 -17.21 -20.65 -1.84
C ARG A 130 -16.74 -20.63 -0.36
N TYR A 131 -16.33 -19.46 0.16
CA TYR A 131 -15.76 -19.27 1.50
C TYR A 131 -16.58 -18.29 2.35
N THR A 132 -17.81 -17.98 1.99
CA THR A 132 -18.66 -16.96 2.61
C THR A 132 -18.93 -17.21 4.10
N ASP A 133 -18.87 -18.43 4.54
CA ASP A 133 -19.01 -18.85 5.95
C ASP A 133 -17.80 -18.54 6.81
N ARG A 134 -16.64 -18.28 6.19
CA ARG A 134 -15.34 -18.05 6.86
C ARG A 134 -14.76 -16.66 6.60
N VAL A 135 -15.29 -15.90 5.65
CA VAL A 135 -14.76 -14.58 5.25
C VAL A 135 -15.64 -13.45 5.76
N GLU A 136 -15.02 -12.51 6.44
CA GLU A 136 -15.65 -11.29 6.95
C GLU A 136 -14.95 -10.05 6.38
N TRP A 137 -15.74 -9.06 5.94
CA TRP A 137 -15.24 -7.76 5.48
C TRP A 137 -15.45 -6.71 6.55
N LEU A 138 -14.37 -6.06 6.94
CA LEU A 138 -14.36 -5.04 7.98
C LEU A 138 -14.14 -3.65 7.38
N GLY A 139 -14.94 -2.70 7.82
CA GLY A 139 -14.78 -1.28 7.50
C GLY A 139 -13.87 -0.53 8.46
N GLU A 140 -13.60 -1.11 9.63
CA GLU A 140 -12.77 -0.53 10.68
C GLU A 140 -11.94 -1.60 11.36
N LEU A 141 -10.75 -1.22 11.85
CA LEU A 141 -9.92 -2.11 12.65
C LEU A 141 -10.48 -2.22 14.06
N PRO A 142 -10.65 -3.44 14.59
CA PRO A 142 -11.04 -3.63 15.99
C PRO A 142 -9.95 -3.13 16.94
N GLU A 143 -10.32 -2.83 18.17
CA GLU A 143 -9.38 -2.38 19.23
C GLU A 143 -8.33 -3.45 19.58
N ALA A 144 -8.66 -4.74 19.43
CA ALA A 144 -7.76 -5.85 19.67
C ALA A 144 -7.89 -6.88 18.56
N MET A 145 -6.76 -7.35 18.07
CA MET A 145 -6.63 -8.34 17.02
C MET A 145 -5.80 -9.53 17.52
N GLN A 146 -6.13 -10.71 17.03
CA GLN A 146 -5.32 -11.92 17.17
C GLN A 146 -5.29 -12.63 15.84
N GLY A 147 -4.15 -13.21 15.48
CA GLY A 147 -4.00 -13.93 14.22
C GLY A 147 -2.83 -13.45 13.38
N VAL A 148 -2.83 -13.87 12.14
CA VAL A 148 -1.77 -13.53 11.17
C VAL A 148 -2.27 -12.46 10.22
N VAL A 149 -1.54 -11.36 10.17
CA VAL A 149 -1.78 -10.25 9.22
C VAL A 149 -1.00 -10.51 7.94
N VAL A 150 -1.65 -10.31 6.80
CA VAL A 150 -1.01 -10.36 5.47
C VAL A 150 -1.33 -9.09 4.70
N GLY A 151 -0.37 -8.62 3.91
CA GLY A 151 -0.55 -7.52 2.98
C GLY A 151 0.47 -7.64 1.84
N ASN A 152 0.00 -7.67 0.61
CA ASN A 152 0.83 -7.69 -0.57
C ASN A 152 0.73 -6.37 -1.31
N GLU A 153 1.85 -5.69 -1.51
CA GLU A 153 1.90 -4.38 -2.18
C GLU A 153 0.90 -3.38 -1.54
N VAL A 154 0.99 -3.23 -0.22
CA VAL A 154 0.13 -2.33 0.56
C VAL A 154 0.89 -1.09 1.00
N LEU A 155 2.17 -1.26 1.36
CA LEU A 155 2.99 -0.17 1.89
C LEU A 155 3.38 0.80 0.77
N ASP A 156 3.70 0.31 -0.42
CA ASP A 156 4.04 1.11 -1.60
C ASP A 156 2.87 1.98 -2.10
N ALA A 157 1.64 1.57 -1.83
CA ALA A 157 0.44 2.33 -2.16
C ALA A 157 0.13 3.46 -1.15
N MET A 158 0.80 3.50 0.01
CA MET A 158 0.58 4.54 1.00
C MET A 158 1.33 5.83 0.61
N PRO A 159 0.72 7.02 0.77
CA PRO A 159 1.35 8.30 0.45
C PRO A 159 2.66 8.56 1.18
N VAL A 160 3.68 8.96 0.44
CA VAL A 160 5.03 9.27 0.94
C VAL A 160 5.36 10.75 0.86
N GLN A 161 6.21 11.25 1.73
CA GLN A 161 6.84 12.57 1.60
C GLN A 161 8.17 12.42 0.86
N LEU A 162 8.41 13.30 -0.12
CA LEU A 162 9.65 13.33 -0.85
C LEU A 162 10.62 14.35 -0.25
N LEU A 163 11.86 13.93 -0.04
CA LEU A 163 12.94 14.80 0.41
C LEU A 163 14.01 14.90 -0.67
N ALA A 164 14.32 16.10 -1.10
CA ALA A 164 15.37 16.39 -2.06
C ALA A 164 16.57 17.01 -1.33
N ARG A 165 17.75 16.42 -1.48
CA ARG A 165 19.03 17.04 -1.09
C ARG A 165 19.58 17.77 -2.31
N VAL A 166 19.74 19.08 -2.19
CA VAL A 166 20.28 19.95 -3.24
C VAL A 166 21.38 20.82 -2.64
N GLY A 167 22.58 20.72 -3.17
CA GLY A 167 23.75 21.45 -2.65
C GLY A 167 24.05 21.17 -1.16
N GLY A 168 23.80 19.95 -0.70
CA GLY A 168 23.98 19.54 0.70
C GLY A 168 22.84 19.91 1.65
N GLN A 169 21.81 20.62 1.19
CA GLN A 169 20.65 20.99 2.00
C GLN A 169 19.43 20.15 1.65
N TRP A 170 18.62 19.83 2.67
CA TRP A 170 17.40 19.07 2.49
C TRP A 170 16.19 19.99 2.32
N PHE A 171 15.35 19.66 1.35
CA PHE A 171 14.10 20.32 1.03
C PHE A 171 12.98 19.26 0.99
N GLU A 172 11.77 19.66 1.36
CA GLU A 172 10.59 18.86 1.07
C GLU A 172 10.13 19.16 -0.36
N ARG A 173 10.01 18.10 -1.17
CA ARG A 173 9.53 18.20 -2.56
C ARG A 173 8.03 18.00 -2.62
N GLY A 174 7.36 18.95 -3.23
CA GLY A 174 5.94 18.90 -3.44
C GLY A 174 5.56 19.33 -4.86
N VAL A 175 4.28 19.65 -5.05
CA VAL A 175 3.67 19.88 -6.35
C VAL A 175 3.03 21.26 -6.40
N VAL A 176 3.27 21.96 -7.50
CA VAL A 176 2.67 23.25 -7.84
C VAL A 176 1.98 23.17 -9.20
N ARG A 177 1.05 24.10 -9.46
CA ARG A 177 0.47 24.26 -10.80
C ARG A 177 1.50 24.83 -11.77
N ASN A 178 1.74 24.15 -12.89
CA ASN A 178 2.54 24.67 -13.98
C ASN A 178 1.66 25.46 -14.96
N VAL A 179 1.58 26.77 -14.77
CA VAL A 179 0.74 27.64 -15.60
C VAL A 179 1.21 27.76 -17.06
N ARG A 180 2.47 27.40 -17.36
CA ARG A 180 3.01 27.49 -18.73
C ARG A 180 2.72 26.23 -19.55
N ALA A 181 2.65 25.06 -18.91
CA ALA A 181 2.48 23.78 -19.58
C ALA A 181 1.12 23.12 -19.27
N ASP A 182 0.18 23.84 -18.66
CA ASP A 182 -1.14 23.35 -18.25
C ASP A 182 -1.06 21.97 -17.54
N GLY A 183 -0.21 21.88 -16.52
CA GLY A 183 0.03 20.64 -15.80
C GLY A 183 0.58 20.89 -14.40
N TRP A 184 1.39 19.94 -13.94
CA TRP A 184 2.02 19.94 -12.62
C TRP A 184 3.52 20.10 -12.75
N ALA A 185 4.17 20.70 -11.75
CA ALA A 185 5.62 20.81 -11.64
C ALA A 185 6.06 20.52 -10.20
N TRP A 186 7.28 20.04 -10.07
CA TRP A 186 7.95 19.90 -8.79
C TRP A 186 8.35 21.27 -8.24
N ALA A 187 8.23 21.42 -6.94
CA ALA A 187 8.73 22.60 -6.23
C ALA A 187 9.20 22.21 -4.83
N ASP A 188 10.38 22.66 -4.49
CA ASP A 188 11.04 22.34 -3.23
C ASP A 188 10.82 23.48 -2.23
N ARG A 189 10.60 23.14 -0.94
CA ARG A 189 10.49 24.06 0.19
C ARG A 189 11.49 23.67 1.28
N GLU A 190 12.01 24.66 1.98
CA GLU A 190 12.81 24.43 3.19
C GLU A 190 12.06 23.56 4.18
N THR A 191 12.77 22.60 4.79
CA THR A 191 12.19 21.67 5.74
C THR A 191 13.17 21.26 6.83
N ALA A 192 12.61 20.95 8.02
CA ALA A 192 13.35 20.29 9.08
C ALA A 192 13.32 18.75 8.99
N LEU A 193 12.52 18.20 8.06
CA LEU A 193 12.45 16.77 7.84
C LEU A 193 13.78 16.19 7.38
N ARG A 194 14.07 14.97 7.80
CA ARG A 194 15.29 14.25 7.42
C ARG A 194 14.94 12.79 7.12
N PRO A 195 15.67 12.13 6.22
CA PRO A 195 15.56 10.69 6.07
C PRO A 195 15.95 9.97 7.37
N PRO A 196 15.45 8.74 7.61
CA PRO A 196 15.70 7.99 8.84
C PRO A 196 17.16 7.56 9.00
N PHE A 197 17.91 7.56 7.91
CA PHE A 197 19.33 7.22 7.87
C PHE A 197 20.14 8.34 7.23
N GLU A 198 21.42 8.42 7.54
CA GLU A 198 22.33 9.34 6.89
C GLU A 198 22.59 8.89 5.44
N VAL A 199 22.33 9.77 4.48
CA VAL A 199 22.60 9.50 3.07
C VAL A 199 24.07 9.78 2.77
N PRO A 200 24.88 8.79 2.40
CA PRO A 200 26.32 8.96 2.19
C PRO A 200 26.63 9.98 1.07
N GLY A 201 27.76 10.69 1.23
CA GLY A 201 28.24 11.67 0.25
C GLY A 201 27.47 12.99 0.30
N GLU A 202 27.86 13.91 -0.61
CA GLU A 202 27.28 15.27 -0.70
C GLU A 202 26.52 15.52 -2.01
N HIS A 203 26.35 14.47 -2.84
CA HIS A 203 25.67 14.59 -4.12
C HIS A 203 24.18 14.89 -3.93
N ASP A 204 23.56 15.48 -4.92
CA ASP A 204 22.11 15.70 -4.95
C ASP A 204 21.41 14.34 -4.95
N TYR A 205 20.37 14.22 -4.12
CA TYR A 205 19.67 12.95 -3.93
C TYR A 205 18.19 13.20 -3.64
N LEU A 206 17.34 12.38 -4.25
CA LEU A 206 15.90 12.36 -3.95
C LEU A 206 15.58 11.08 -3.18
N THR A 207 14.95 11.21 -2.03
CA THR A 207 14.51 10.08 -1.22
C THR A 207 13.08 10.30 -0.73
N GLU A 208 12.47 9.26 -0.26
CA GLU A 208 11.18 9.30 0.40
C GLU A 208 11.28 8.95 1.87
N ILE A 209 10.38 9.53 2.66
CA ILE A 209 10.10 9.11 4.03
C ILE A 209 8.62 8.71 4.09
N HIS A 210 8.31 7.79 4.98
CA HIS A 210 7.02 7.11 4.97
C HIS A 210 6.26 7.20 6.30
N PRO A 211 5.90 8.40 6.79
CA PRO A 211 5.23 8.58 8.10
C PRO A 211 3.91 7.83 8.19
N GLN A 212 3.21 7.66 7.06
CA GLN A 212 1.92 6.95 7.04
C GLN A 212 2.10 5.44 7.27
N ALA A 213 3.11 4.81 6.66
CA ALA A 213 3.41 3.40 6.92
C ALA A 213 3.92 3.20 8.35
N GLU A 214 4.73 4.12 8.88
CA GLU A 214 5.17 4.08 10.28
C GLU A 214 3.97 4.13 11.23
N ALA A 215 3.04 5.06 11.03
CA ALA A 215 1.83 5.17 11.83
C ALA A 215 0.91 3.94 11.69
N PHE A 216 0.81 3.37 10.48
CA PHE A 216 0.07 2.14 10.23
C PHE A 216 0.68 0.96 11.00
N VAL A 217 1.99 0.76 10.91
CA VAL A 217 2.69 -0.33 11.63
C VAL A 217 2.58 -0.14 13.13
N ALA A 218 2.74 1.09 13.65
CA ALA A 218 2.55 1.38 15.06
C ALA A 218 1.13 1.05 15.53
N THR A 219 0.10 1.46 14.77
CA THR A 219 -1.30 1.14 15.06
C THR A 219 -1.55 -0.37 15.06
N LEU A 220 -0.97 -1.07 14.10
CA LEU A 220 -1.08 -2.53 14.02
C LEU A 220 -0.42 -3.21 15.21
N ALA A 221 0.80 -2.77 15.59
CA ALA A 221 1.52 -3.28 16.74
C ALA A 221 0.75 -3.10 18.05
N ASP A 222 0.08 -1.95 18.21
CA ASP A 222 -0.76 -1.68 19.38
C ASP A 222 -2.00 -2.59 19.46
N ARG A 223 -2.56 -2.96 18.31
CA ARG A 223 -3.81 -3.74 18.23
C ARG A 223 -3.59 -5.24 18.16
N LEU A 224 -2.50 -5.71 17.55
CA LEU A 224 -2.19 -7.14 17.43
C LEU A 224 -1.65 -7.70 18.75
N LYS A 225 -2.53 -8.32 19.54
CA LYS A 225 -2.20 -8.83 20.88
C LYS A 225 -1.47 -10.18 20.85
N SER A 226 -1.73 -11.00 19.84
CA SER A 226 -1.05 -12.27 19.57
C SER A 226 -1.10 -12.56 18.09
N GLY A 227 0.05 -12.85 17.47
CA GLY A 227 0.10 -13.13 16.05
C GLY A 227 1.42 -12.76 15.39
N ALA A 228 1.38 -12.67 14.07
CA ALA A 228 2.48 -12.24 13.22
C ALA A 228 1.95 -11.36 12.08
N ALA A 229 2.83 -10.61 11.43
CA ALA A 229 2.48 -9.82 10.26
C ALA A 229 3.46 -10.09 9.12
N PHE A 230 2.93 -10.36 7.93
CA PHE A 230 3.67 -10.54 6.69
C PHE A 230 3.25 -9.44 5.71
N PHE A 231 4.12 -8.45 5.53
CA PHE A 231 4.00 -7.48 4.45
C PHE A 231 5.01 -7.82 3.38
N ILE A 232 4.53 -8.09 2.17
CA ILE A 232 5.34 -8.43 1.02
C ILE A 232 5.29 -7.24 0.08
N ASP A 233 6.44 -6.64 -0.11
CA ASP A 233 6.60 -5.45 -0.95
C ASP A 233 8.00 -5.44 -1.58
N TYR A 234 8.20 -4.62 -2.60
CA TYR A 234 9.48 -4.49 -3.25
C TYR A 234 10.25 -3.28 -2.69
N GLY A 235 11.57 -3.32 -2.82
CA GLY A 235 12.44 -2.28 -2.34
C GLY A 235 13.91 -2.67 -2.43
N PHE A 236 14.76 -1.81 -1.90
CA PHE A 236 16.19 -2.03 -1.85
C PHE A 236 16.68 -2.01 -0.40
N PRO A 237 17.65 -2.84 -0.04
CA PRO A 237 18.33 -2.68 1.23
C PRO A 237 19.05 -1.32 1.30
N GLU A 238 19.19 -0.77 2.52
CA GLU A 238 19.72 0.56 2.78
C GLU A 238 20.98 0.90 1.96
N ARG A 239 21.98 0.00 1.95
CA ARG A 239 23.25 0.21 1.23
C ARG A 239 23.08 0.34 -0.29
N GLU A 240 22.03 -0.24 -0.86
CA GLU A 240 21.71 -0.14 -2.29
C GLU A 240 20.84 1.07 -2.56
N TYR A 241 19.87 1.32 -1.69
CA TYR A 241 18.96 2.45 -1.78
C TYR A 241 19.72 3.78 -1.71
N TYR A 242 20.64 3.94 -0.74
CA TYR A 242 21.47 5.13 -0.57
C TYR A 242 22.87 5.02 -1.20
N HIS A 243 23.03 4.17 -2.21
CA HIS A 243 24.31 4.01 -2.86
C HIS A 243 24.78 5.33 -3.52
N PRO A 244 26.07 5.75 -3.37
CA PRO A 244 26.55 7.04 -3.86
C PRO A 244 26.43 7.29 -5.37
N GLN A 245 26.23 6.23 -6.18
CA GLN A 245 26.00 6.33 -7.61
C GLN A 245 24.53 6.47 -7.99
N ARG A 246 23.61 6.42 -7.03
CA ARG A 246 22.19 6.66 -7.26
C ARG A 246 21.86 8.13 -7.02
N HIS A 247 20.87 8.63 -7.74
CA HIS A 247 20.34 9.98 -7.59
C HIS A 247 18.98 10.00 -6.89
N MET A 248 18.36 8.83 -6.79
CA MET A 248 17.07 8.65 -6.13
C MET A 248 16.92 7.22 -5.60
N GLY A 249 16.09 7.11 -4.59
CA GLY A 249 15.64 5.85 -4.03
C GLY A 249 14.72 5.07 -4.93
#